data_04f63d15f100c28be5a77b7536d3d10f
#
_entry.id   04f63d15f100c28be5a77b7536d3d10f
#
_cell.length_a   1.000
_cell.length_b   1.000
_cell.length_c   1.000
_cell.angle_alpha   90.00
_cell.angle_beta   90.00
_cell.angle_gamma   90.00
#
_symmetry.space_group_name_H-M   'P 1'
#
loop_
_entity.id
_entity.type
_entity.pdbx_description
1 polymer ?
#
loop_
_entity_poly.entity_id
_entity_poly.type
_entity_poly.pdbx_seq_one_letter_code
_entity_poly.pdbx_strand_id
1 'polypeptide(L)'
;MASAGLLKIIHSGLQDERLLPPKGQPRTDFFTKAFLKNGRFTTEWYRVDFDNRPRFGQTAFCSLPRRGHLITRAYLVTQMPDILTTQTLARNWCTANGKAFAGPTFGWTNAIGHALINQAQVTIAGAPISTLDGRLMEVLDEFHTPLEKVTTVNRLLGRHDTGFNSKSNQTSQYVTPLPFWFSRGDPSAALPIDAIGTDPVQMNITFNTIANLFVSTSRSLNTDNQQTQPPITSSPFYYLDPSGVDVYGLNGNPNKSVKASLVPNISMPSLFELGTDTYMLLEYVYLDNPEANKLRLGDLSYPIVNHYAITPYNTKSNLNALIPLRIPNPTRDMYFMCHRVEADLLNAPFLATRDLSGLFVRDISGVGPITPWWPDAKGLSTKEFAPLIPAFSSLESEPLATIALTYEGGLTRYATDCPALFRSILPTLEQIKTPWHDKYLYHLPFGTQHEFFGVTEHAGEGNLDKIPNIALELTFSPPRGSLFVSNIPDYTVYVWAETYNILRVYSGRGGLLFGY
;
A
#
# COMPACT_ATOMS: atom_id res chain seq x y z
N MET A 1 -28.11 58.45 18.36
CA MET A 1 -27.82 57.99 16.97
C MET A 1 -26.59 58.64 16.34
N ALA A 2 -26.17 59.83 16.72
CA ALA A 2 -24.99 60.49 16.19
C ALA A 2 -23.65 59.81 16.57
N SER A 3 -23.56 59.21 17.77
CA SER A 3 -22.33 58.55 18.26
C SER A 3 -21.95 57.27 17.48
N ALA A 4 -22.93 56.50 17.01
CA ALA A 4 -22.66 55.29 16.26
C ALA A 4 -22.15 55.59 14.83
N GLY A 5 -22.64 56.67 14.22
CA GLY A 5 -22.15 57.15 12.93
C GLY A 5 -20.73 57.69 13.01
N LEU A 6 -20.41 58.39 14.10
CA LEU A 6 -19.06 58.92 14.34
C LEU A 6 -18.04 57.78 14.58
N LEU A 7 -18.42 56.77 15.35
CA LEU A 7 -17.60 55.57 15.59
C LEU A 7 -17.31 54.80 14.29
N LYS A 8 -18.30 54.70 13.41
CA LYS A 8 -18.15 54.07 12.09
C LYS A 8 -17.17 54.81 11.20
N ILE A 9 -17.21 56.14 11.22
CA ILE A 9 -16.32 57.00 10.43
C ILE A 9 -14.87 56.91 10.99
N ILE A 10 -14.72 56.90 12.29
CA ILE A 10 -13.39 56.78 12.93
C ILE A 10 -12.77 55.43 12.66
N HIS A 11 -13.56 54.34 12.73
CA HIS A 11 -13.02 52.98 12.53
C HIS A 11 -12.81 52.63 11.06
N SER A 12 -13.55 53.22 10.13
CA SER A 12 -13.41 52.96 8.70
C SER A 12 -12.07 53.43 8.11
N GLY A 13 -11.45 54.44 8.76
CA GLY A 13 -10.14 54.91 8.36
C GLY A 13 -8.92 54.10 8.89
N LEU A 14 -9.16 53.11 9.75
CA LEU A 14 -8.12 52.31 10.35
C LEU A 14 -7.79 51.02 9.59
N GLN A 15 -8.61 50.67 8.60
CA GLN A 15 -8.39 49.46 7.79
C GLN A 15 -7.83 49.83 6.42
N ASP A 16 -6.77 49.17 6.02
CA ASP A 16 -6.20 49.30 4.68
C ASP A 16 -7.17 48.67 3.65
N GLU A 17 -7.66 49.46 2.72
CA GLU A 17 -8.59 49.01 1.67
C GLU A 17 -8.03 47.88 0.81
N ARG A 18 -6.71 47.74 0.74
CA ARG A 18 -6.06 46.64 0.01
C ARG A 18 -6.21 45.29 0.68
N LEU A 19 -6.52 45.26 1.98
CA LEU A 19 -6.78 44.06 2.76
C LEU A 19 -8.26 43.70 2.81
N LEU A 20 -9.14 44.57 2.32
CA LEU A 20 -10.56 44.34 2.27
C LEU A 20 -10.95 43.61 0.98
N PRO A 21 -11.96 42.71 1.03
CA PRO A 21 -12.49 42.12 -0.19
C PRO A 21 -13.07 43.20 -1.12
N PRO A 22 -13.00 43.03 -2.44
CA PRO A 22 -13.49 44.00 -3.40
C PRO A 22 -14.99 44.32 -3.16
N LYS A 23 -15.37 45.59 -3.33
CA LYS A 23 -16.75 46.00 -3.23
C LYS A 23 -17.65 45.17 -4.15
N GLY A 24 -18.71 44.58 -3.58
CA GLY A 24 -19.66 43.72 -4.32
C GLY A 24 -19.38 42.21 -4.22
N GLN A 25 -18.28 41.80 -3.61
CA GLN A 25 -17.99 40.38 -3.34
C GLN A 25 -17.57 40.12 -1.88
N PRO A 26 -18.37 40.55 -0.87
CA PRO A 26 -18.07 40.24 0.51
C PRO A 26 -18.26 38.72 0.71
N ARG A 27 -17.23 38.02 1.18
CA ARG A 27 -17.32 36.58 1.50
C ARG A 27 -18.12 36.32 2.78
N THR A 28 -18.17 37.29 3.68
CA THR A 28 -18.93 37.20 4.94
C THR A 28 -19.51 38.56 5.30
N ASP A 29 -20.78 38.58 5.74
CA ASP A 29 -21.42 39.69 6.39
C ASP A 29 -21.74 39.28 7.84
N PHE A 30 -21.63 40.21 8.79
CA PHE A 30 -21.95 39.95 10.20
C PHE A 30 -23.38 39.49 10.42
N PHE A 31 -24.30 39.86 9.53
CA PHE A 31 -25.73 39.70 9.74
C PHE A 31 -26.37 38.72 8.75
N THR A 32 -25.70 38.34 7.70
CA THR A 32 -26.23 37.40 6.70
C THR A 32 -25.25 36.24 6.50
N LYS A 33 -25.73 35.02 6.76
CA LYS A 33 -25.03 33.82 6.28
C LYS A 33 -25.37 33.63 4.81
N ALA A 34 -24.39 33.74 3.94
CA ALA A 34 -24.54 33.29 2.56
C ALA A 34 -24.63 31.75 2.57
N PHE A 35 -25.77 31.21 2.23
CA PHE A 35 -25.94 29.80 1.97
C PHE A 35 -25.50 29.52 0.53
N LEU A 36 -24.39 28.79 0.36
CA LEU A 36 -24.06 28.20 -0.92
C LEU A 36 -25.07 27.07 -1.18
N LYS A 37 -25.89 27.24 -2.20
CA LYS A 37 -26.72 26.16 -2.70
C LYS A 37 -25.84 25.22 -3.51
N ASN A 38 -25.57 24.07 -2.98
CA ASN A 38 -25.07 22.96 -3.77
C ASN A 38 -26.22 22.33 -4.56
N GLY A 39 -25.89 21.64 -5.66
CA GLY A 39 -26.87 20.87 -6.42
C GLY A 39 -27.58 19.84 -5.54
N ARG A 40 -28.75 19.39 -5.96
CA ARG A 40 -29.48 18.33 -5.28
C ARG A 40 -28.84 17.00 -5.66
N PHE A 41 -28.30 16.31 -4.69
CA PHE A 41 -27.73 14.97 -4.88
C PHE A 41 -27.93 14.12 -3.63
N THR A 42 -27.85 12.81 -3.80
CA THR A 42 -27.79 11.83 -2.72
C THR A 42 -26.71 10.80 -3.01
N THR A 43 -26.23 10.15 -1.98
CA THR A 43 -25.19 9.11 -2.11
C THR A 43 -25.74 7.80 -1.60
N GLU A 44 -25.39 6.71 -2.27
CA GLU A 44 -25.72 5.34 -1.86
C GLU A 44 -24.52 4.43 -2.00
N TRP A 45 -24.36 3.51 -1.03
CA TRP A 45 -23.38 2.46 -1.08
C TRP A 45 -23.97 1.21 -1.73
N TYR A 46 -23.25 0.67 -2.68
CA TYR A 46 -23.71 -0.49 -3.41
C TYR A 46 -22.62 -1.57 -3.50
N ARG A 47 -23.02 -2.82 -3.21
CA ARG A 47 -22.18 -4.00 -3.42
C ARG A 47 -22.22 -4.41 -4.89
N VAL A 48 -21.05 -4.61 -5.47
CA VAL A 48 -20.87 -5.16 -6.82
C VAL A 48 -20.02 -6.41 -6.71
N ASP A 49 -20.58 -7.53 -7.13
CA ASP A 49 -19.87 -8.80 -7.14
C ASP A 49 -18.99 -8.90 -8.39
N PHE A 50 -17.95 -9.73 -8.32
CA PHE A 50 -17.08 -9.99 -9.46
C PHE A 50 -17.77 -10.87 -10.50
N ASP A 51 -17.48 -10.64 -11.77
CA ASP A 51 -18.00 -11.42 -12.89
C ASP A 51 -17.44 -12.86 -12.90
N ASN A 52 -16.22 -13.03 -12.40
CA ASN A 52 -15.58 -14.32 -12.19
C ASN A 52 -15.21 -14.49 -10.71
N ARG A 53 -15.10 -15.74 -10.27
CA ARG A 53 -14.75 -16.03 -8.87
C ARG A 53 -13.34 -15.55 -8.53
N PRO A 54 -13.15 -14.66 -7.52
CA PRO A 54 -11.83 -14.21 -7.11
C PRO A 54 -10.99 -15.38 -6.55
N ARG A 55 -9.72 -15.46 -6.99
CA ARG A 55 -8.76 -16.48 -6.55
C ARG A 55 -7.38 -15.88 -6.39
N PHE A 56 -6.61 -16.45 -5.48
CA PHE A 56 -5.20 -16.08 -5.32
C PHE A 56 -4.41 -16.33 -6.61
N GLY A 57 -3.55 -15.37 -6.97
CA GLY A 57 -2.73 -15.45 -8.19
C GLY A 57 -3.49 -15.25 -9.51
N GLN A 58 -4.76 -14.86 -9.46
CA GLN A 58 -5.58 -14.66 -10.66
C GLN A 58 -6.19 -13.26 -10.68
N THR A 59 -6.63 -12.84 -11.86
CA THR A 59 -7.35 -11.59 -12.06
C THR A 59 -8.86 -11.81 -11.93
N ALA A 60 -9.49 -11.01 -11.11
CA ALA A 60 -10.93 -10.90 -11.02
C ALA A 60 -11.43 -9.66 -11.74
N PHE A 61 -12.50 -9.80 -12.50
CA PHE A 61 -13.13 -8.76 -13.28
C PHE A 61 -14.43 -8.32 -12.60
N CYS A 62 -14.64 -7.03 -12.54
CA CYS A 62 -15.84 -6.44 -11.99
C CYS A 62 -16.38 -5.40 -12.96
N SER A 63 -17.49 -5.72 -13.62
CA SER A 63 -18.19 -4.77 -14.48
C SER A 63 -18.97 -3.78 -13.63
N LEU A 64 -18.71 -2.47 -13.80
CA LEU A 64 -19.35 -1.44 -13.02
C LEU A 64 -20.78 -1.16 -13.53
N PRO A 65 -21.82 -1.44 -12.73
CA PRO A 65 -23.19 -1.19 -13.15
C PRO A 65 -23.50 0.31 -13.12
N ARG A 66 -24.26 0.78 -14.12
CA ARG A 66 -24.72 2.17 -14.22
C ARG A 66 -25.96 2.38 -13.37
N ARG A 67 -25.80 2.38 -12.05
CA ARG A 67 -26.92 2.61 -11.12
C ARG A 67 -27.11 4.07 -10.78
N GLY A 68 -26.02 4.77 -10.47
CA GLY A 68 -26.01 6.21 -10.23
C GLY A 68 -25.34 6.96 -11.39
N HIS A 69 -25.17 8.28 -11.22
CA HIS A 69 -24.58 9.15 -12.25
C HIS A 69 -23.05 9.21 -12.13
N LEU A 70 -22.54 9.20 -10.87
CA LEU A 70 -21.12 9.29 -10.58
C LEU A 70 -20.72 8.21 -9.57
N ILE A 71 -19.43 7.84 -9.58
CA ILE A 71 -18.81 7.01 -8.54
C ILE A 71 -17.75 7.85 -7.86
N THR A 72 -17.78 7.94 -6.52
CA THR A 72 -16.88 8.77 -5.70
C THR A 72 -15.97 8.00 -4.79
N ARG A 73 -16.24 6.73 -4.53
CA ARG A 73 -15.38 5.87 -3.72
C ARG A 73 -15.48 4.42 -4.13
N ALA A 74 -14.35 3.72 -4.01
CA ALA A 74 -14.25 2.29 -4.28
C ALA A 74 -13.47 1.60 -3.16
N TYR A 75 -14.03 0.55 -2.62
CA TYR A 75 -13.40 -0.33 -1.64
C TYR A 75 -13.45 -1.77 -2.12
N LEU A 76 -12.38 -2.50 -1.88
CA LEU A 76 -12.36 -3.95 -2.05
C LEU A 76 -12.62 -4.59 -0.68
N VAL A 77 -13.68 -5.36 -0.57
CA VAL A 77 -13.98 -6.19 0.60
C VAL A 77 -13.54 -7.60 0.29
N THR A 78 -12.63 -8.14 1.09
CA THR A 78 -12.08 -9.49 0.90
C THR A 78 -12.36 -10.36 2.11
N GLN A 79 -12.75 -11.59 1.86
CA GLN A 79 -12.88 -12.59 2.88
C GLN A 79 -11.72 -13.58 2.78
N MET A 80 -10.89 -13.60 3.81
CA MET A 80 -9.75 -14.52 3.88
C MET A 80 -10.19 -15.89 4.38
N PRO A 81 -9.50 -16.98 3.96
CA PRO A 81 -9.77 -18.33 4.44
C PRO A 81 -9.55 -18.46 5.94
N ASP A 82 -10.38 -19.27 6.59
CA ASP A 82 -10.24 -19.59 8.01
C ASP A 82 -9.19 -20.70 8.23
N ILE A 83 -7.98 -20.28 8.56
CA ILE A 83 -6.88 -21.19 8.90
C ILE A 83 -6.91 -21.56 10.38
N LEU A 84 -7.42 -20.68 11.24
CA LEU A 84 -7.39 -20.87 12.69
C LEU A 84 -8.21 -22.08 13.14
N THR A 85 -9.43 -22.22 12.62
CA THR A 85 -10.29 -23.36 12.94
C THR A 85 -9.59 -24.67 12.56
N THR A 86 -8.99 -24.74 11.39
CA THR A 86 -8.27 -25.93 10.93
C THR A 86 -7.05 -26.24 11.80
N GLN A 87 -6.29 -25.24 12.21
CA GLN A 87 -5.17 -25.41 13.16
C GLN A 87 -5.64 -25.90 14.52
N THR A 88 -6.75 -25.35 15.01
CA THR A 88 -7.33 -25.75 16.29
C THR A 88 -7.80 -27.20 16.26
N LEU A 89 -8.43 -27.62 15.18
CA LEU A 89 -8.82 -29.02 14.99
C LEU A 89 -7.63 -29.96 14.98
N ALA A 90 -6.54 -29.58 14.30
CA ALA A 90 -5.30 -30.36 14.25
C ALA A 90 -4.65 -30.47 15.64
N ARG A 91 -4.58 -29.39 16.39
CA ARG A 91 -4.07 -29.39 17.77
C ARG A 91 -4.92 -30.26 18.70
N ASN A 92 -6.24 -30.13 18.61
CA ASN A 92 -7.17 -30.94 19.43
C ASN A 92 -7.05 -32.43 19.12
N TRP A 93 -6.91 -32.79 17.85
CA TRP A 93 -6.66 -34.16 17.47
C TRP A 93 -5.37 -34.69 18.08
N CYS A 94 -4.29 -33.94 18.01
CA CYS A 94 -3.01 -34.30 18.62
C CYS A 94 -3.14 -34.50 20.13
N THR A 95 -3.78 -33.57 20.81
CA THR A 95 -4.04 -33.66 22.26
C THR A 95 -4.86 -34.89 22.64
N ALA A 96 -5.93 -35.17 21.91
CA ALA A 96 -6.78 -36.32 22.14
C ALA A 96 -6.07 -37.65 21.93
N ASN A 97 -5.05 -37.68 21.06
CA ASN A 97 -4.27 -38.90 20.76
C ASN A 97 -2.93 -38.96 21.49
N GLY A 98 -2.68 -38.08 22.46
CA GLY A 98 -1.40 -38.02 23.19
C GLY A 98 -0.17 -37.74 22.32
N LYS A 99 -0.36 -37.09 21.19
CA LYS A 99 0.70 -36.72 20.23
C LYS A 99 1.10 -35.25 20.40
N ALA A 100 2.37 -34.93 20.18
CA ALA A 100 2.84 -33.57 20.19
C ALA A 100 2.56 -32.91 18.82
N PHE A 101 1.83 -31.82 18.83
CA PHE A 101 1.61 -31.02 17.62
C PHE A 101 2.92 -30.34 17.20
N ALA A 102 3.35 -30.56 15.99
CA ALA A 102 4.59 -30.01 15.43
C ALA A 102 4.36 -29.00 14.29
N GLY A 103 3.10 -28.73 13.98
CA GLY A 103 2.76 -27.80 12.91
C GLY A 103 3.06 -26.35 13.29
N PRO A 104 3.43 -25.51 12.31
CA PRO A 104 3.66 -24.11 12.53
C PRO A 104 2.37 -23.38 12.86
N THR A 105 2.49 -22.22 13.53
CA THR A 105 1.41 -21.27 13.63
C THR A 105 1.52 -20.31 12.44
N PHE A 106 0.40 -20.06 11.77
CA PHE A 106 0.30 -19.15 10.65
C PHE A 106 -0.35 -17.84 11.06
N GLY A 107 0.11 -16.75 10.45
CA GLY A 107 -0.55 -15.46 10.46
C GLY A 107 -0.52 -14.87 9.06
N TRP A 108 -1.43 -13.99 8.76
CA TRP A 108 -1.35 -13.20 7.53
C TRP A 108 -0.22 -12.18 7.62
N THR A 109 0.37 -11.85 6.48
CA THR A 109 1.37 -10.79 6.40
C THR A 109 0.78 -9.45 6.84
N ASN A 110 1.65 -8.54 7.24
CA ASN A 110 1.23 -7.21 7.69
C ASN A 110 0.60 -6.41 6.54
N ALA A 111 -0.42 -5.61 6.85
CA ALA A 111 -1.22 -4.87 5.87
C ALA A 111 -1.75 -5.77 4.75
N ILE A 112 -2.37 -6.89 5.13
CA ILE A 112 -2.85 -7.92 4.21
C ILE A 112 -3.79 -7.36 3.13
N GLY A 113 -4.56 -6.31 3.43
CA GLY A 113 -5.43 -5.65 2.46
C GLY A 113 -4.65 -5.13 1.24
N HIS A 114 -3.51 -4.50 1.44
CA HIS A 114 -2.64 -4.04 0.35
C HIS A 114 -1.78 -5.18 -0.22
N ALA A 115 -1.25 -6.05 0.65
CA ALA A 115 -0.41 -7.16 0.22
C ALA A 115 -1.14 -8.15 -0.69
N LEU A 116 -2.45 -8.30 -0.53
CA LEU A 116 -3.29 -9.17 -1.34
C LEU A 116 -3.37 -8.72 -2.79
N ILE A 117 -3.26 -7.42 -3.05
CA ILE A 117 -3.42 -6.83 -4.38
C ILE A 117 -2.06 -6.72 -5.07
N ASN A 118 -1.89 -7.47 -6.15
CA ASN A 118 -0.76 -7.28 -7.04
C ASN A 118 -0.97 -6.06 -7.92
N GLN A 119 -2.16 -5.94 -8.52
CA GLN A 119 -2.53 -4.84 -9.39
C GLN A 119 -4.04 -4.60 -9.32
N ALA A 120 -4.42 -3.33 -9.20
CA ALA A 120 -5.80 -2.89 -9.36
C ALA A 120 -5.87 -1.90 -10.52
N GLN A 121 -6.81 -2.10 -11.44
CA GLN A 121 -6.87 -1.34 -12.67
C GLN A 121 -8.32 -0.96 -13.00
N VAL A 122 -8.52 0.28 -13.41
CA VAL A 122 -9.78 0.74 -14.02
C VAL A 122 -9.60 0.79 -15.53
N THR A 123 -10.50 0.14 -16.25
CA THR A 123 -10.50 0.11 -17.71
C THR A 123 -11.79 0.65 -18.28
N ILE A 124 -11.69 1.35 -19.41
CA ILE A 124 -12.83 1.80 -20.22
C ILE A 124 -12.65 1.24 -21.61
N ALA A 125 -13.62 0.50 -22.12
CA ALA A 125 -13.54 -0.22 -23.40
C ALA A 125 -12.30 -1.12 -23.53
N GLY A 126 -11.81 -1.67 -22.39
CA GLY A 126 -10.60 -2.48 -22.34
C GLY A 126 -9.29 -1.70 -22.28
N ALA A 127 -9.31 -0.38 -22.48
CA ALA A 127 -8.13 0.47 -22.31
C ALA A 127 -7.90 0.81 -20.84
N PRO A 128 -6.66 0.66 -20.31
CA PRO A 128 -6.35 1.02 -18.93
C PRO A 128 -6.38 2.54 -18.77
N ILE A 129 -7.13 3.02 -17.77
CA ILE A 129 -7.21 4.43 -17.42
C ILE A 129 -6.32 4.74 -16.23
N SER A 130 -6.37 3.90 -15.21
CA SER A 130 -5.54 4.06 -14.01
C SER A 130 -5.16 2.69 -13.46
N THR A 131 -3.92 2.58 -13.01
CA THR A 131 -3.35 1.34 -12.48
C THR A 131 -2.68 1.62 -11.14
N LEU A 132 -2.96 0.78 -10.15
CA LEU A 132 -2.39 0.82 -8.82
C LEU A 132 -1.78 -0.54 -8.50
N ASP A 133 -0.71 -0.56 -7.74
CA ASP A 133 -0.17 -1.78 -7.14
C ASP A 133 -0.25 -1.72 -5.60
N GLY A 134 -0.13 -2.87 -4.92
CA GLY A 134 -0.26 -2.93 -3.48
C GLY A 134 0.82 -2.17 -2.71
N ARG A 135 2.03 -2.05 -3.28
CA ARG A 135 3.12 -1.27 -2.67
C ARG A 135 2.85 0.22 -2.79
N LEU A 136 2.40 0.67 -3.95
CA LEU A 136 1.99 2.06 -4.14
C LEU A 136 0.85 2.44 -3.20
N MET A 137 -0.16 1.57 -3.05
CA MET A 137 -1.27 1.83 -2.13
C MET A 137 -0.81 1.97 -0.68
N GLU A 138 0.17 1.17 -0.25
CA GLU A 138 0.77 1.30 1.09
C GLU A 138 1.52 2.63 1.24
N VAL A 139 2.26 3.05 0.22
CA VAL A 139 2.98 4.33 0.19
C VAL A 139 2.00 5.50 0.25
N LEU A 140 0.96 5.49 -0.60
CA LEU A 140 -0.05 6.55 -0.61
C LEU A 140 -0.82 6.65 0.71
N ASP A 141 -1.14 5.51 1.33
CA ASP A 141 -1.79 5.50 2.64
C ASP A 141 -0.92 6.16 3.72
N GLU A 142 0.39 5.92 3.70
CA GLU A 142 1.32 6.54 4.64
C GLU A 142 1.49 8.05 4.47
N PHE A 143 1.26 8.59 3.28
CA PHE A 143 1.37 10.03 3.03
C PHE A 143 0.03 10.77 3.09
N HIS A 144 -1.08 10.11 2.77
CA HIS A 144 -2.37 10.78 2.58
C HIS A 144 -3.43 10.47 3.63
N THR A 145 -3.24 9.45 4.47
CA THR A 145 -4.23 9.14 5.50
C THR A 145 -4.06 10.07 6.70
N PRO A 146 -5.06 10.90 7.04
CA PRO A 146 -5.00 11.76 8.22
C PRO A 146 -4.74 10.96 9.50
N LEU A 147 -3.91 11.50 10.38
CA LEU A 147 -3.46 10.81 11.61
C LEU A 147 -4.63 10.29 12.47
N GLU A 148 -5.71 11.05 12.54
CA GLU A 148 -6.93 10.68 13.28
C GLU A 148 -7.64 9.43 12.74
N LYS A 149 -7.45 9.08 11.46
CA LYS A 149 -8.05 7.92 10.80
C LYS A 149 -7.14 6.70 10.74
N VAL A 150 -5.86 6.85 11.04
CA VAL A 150 -4.85 5.79 10.93
C VAL A 150 -5.25 4.52 11.68
N THR A 151 -5.74 4.63 12.91
CA THR A 151 -6.14 3.48 13.73
C THR A 151 -7.26 2.67 13.07
N THR A 152 -8.24 3.36 12.46
CA THR A 152 -9.34 2.71 11.77
C THR A 152 -8.87 2.04 10.48
N VAL A 153 -8.08 2.75 9.67
CA VAL A 153 -7.53 2.23 8.42
C VAL A 153 -6.62 1.03 8.69
N ASN A 154 -5.77 1.09 9.72
CA ASN A 154 -4.93 -0.04 10.10
C ASN A 154 -5.75 -1.31 10.41
N ARG A 155 -6.88 -1.17 11.10
CA ARG A 155 -7.78 -2.31 11.36
C ARG A 155 -8.43 -2.85 10.10
N LEU A 156 -8.87 -1.97 9.20
CA LEU A 156 -9.48 -2.36 7.93
C LEU A 156 -8.50 -3.11 7.03
N LEU A 157 -7.24 -2.70 7.01
CA LEU A 157 -6.17 -3.31 6.21
C LEU A 157 -5.51 -4.53 6.86
N GLY A 158 -5.76 -4.76 8.14
CA GLY A 158 -5.04 -5.76 8.90
C GLY A 158 -3.57 -5.37 9.17
N ARG A 159 -3.30 -4.08 9.32
CA ARG A 159 -1.96 -3.58 9.67
C ARG A 159 -1.76 -3.64 11.18
N HIS A 160 -0.59 -4.10 11.59
CA HIS A 160 -0.20 -4.28 12.98
C HIS A 160 1.13 -3.59 13.24
N ASP A 161 1.32 -3.12 14.47
CA ASP A 161 2.58 -2.54 14.93
C ASP A 161 3.70 -3.59 15.01
N THR A 162 3.30 -4.85 15.20
CA THR A 162 4.20 -6.00 15.20
C THR A 162 4.12 -6.71 13.85
N GLY A 163 5.24 -7.02 13.17
CA GLY A 163 5.24 -7.64 11.83
C GLY A 163 4.61 -9.02 11.77
N PHE A 164 4.45 -9.67 12.91
CA PHE A 164 3.71 -10.91 13.03
C PHE A 164 2.66 -10.81 14.13
N ASN A 165 1.43 -11.06 13.77
CA ASN A 165 0.35 -11.22 14.72
C ASN A 165 -0.26 -12.61 14.56
N SER A 166 -0.06 -13.46 15.56
CA SER A 166 -0.63 -14.82 15.59
C SER A 166 -2.16 -14.84 15.57
N LYS A 167 -2.79 -13.71 15.87
CA LYS A 167 -4.25 -13.56 15.84
C LYS A 167 -4.76 -12.98 14.51
N SER A 168 -3.88 -12.62 13.58
CA SER A 168 -4.30 -12.07 12.27
C SER A 168 -5.15 -13.05 11.48
N ASN A 169 -4.97 -14.35 11.68
CA ASN A 169 -5.78 -15.39 11.07
C ASN A 169 -7.20 -15.55 11.65
N GLN A 170 -7.54 -14.81 12.72
CA GLN A 170 -8.89 -14.80 13.30
C GLN A 170 -9.82 -13.83 12.59
N THR A 171 -9.27 -12.82 11.94
CA THR A 171 -10.07 -11.86 11.18
C THR A 171 -10.22 -12.39 9.77
N SER A 172 -11.44 -12.64 9.36
CA SER A 172 -11.71 -13.19 8.03
C SER A 172 -11.99 -12.14 6.97
N GLN A 173 -12.39 -10.93 7.39
CA GLN A 173 -12.80 -9.87 6.45
C GLN A 173 -11.91 -8.64 6.58
N TYR A 174 -11.43 -8.18 5.44
CA TYR A 174 -10.65 -6.94 5.32
C TYR A 174 -11.29 -6.03 4.30
N VAL A 175 -11.14 -4.73 4.51
CA VAL A 175 -11.69 -3.70 3.62
C VAL A 175 -10.54 -2.80 3.18
N THR A 176 -10.22 -2.85 1.89
CA THR A 176 -9.11 -2.11 1.31
C THR A 176 -9.63 -0.94 0.48
N PRO A 177 -9.36 0.32 0.88
CA PRO A 177 -9.66 1.45 0.03
C PRO A 177 -8.78 1.42 -1.22
N LEU A 178 -9.36 1.71 -2.37
CA LEU A 178 -8.64 1.81 -3.64
C LEU A 178 -8.46 3.27 -4.00
N PRO A 179 -7.25 3.84 -3.91
CA PRO A 179 -6.99 5.27 -4.05
C PRO A 179 -6.90 5.70 -5.52
N PHE A 180 -7.90 5.35 -6.33
CA PHE A 180 -8.04 5.91 -7.67
C PHE A 180 -8.34 7.41 -7.60
N TRP A 181 -8.15 8.13 -8.70
CA TRP A 181 -8.38 9.59 -8.76
C TRP A 181 -9.77 10.00 -8.24
N PHE A 182 -10.79 9.17 -8.51
CA PHE A 182 -12.16 9.43 -8.11
C PHE A 182 -12.49 8.97 -6.68
N SER A 183 -11.63 8.18 -6.04
CA SER A 183 -11.90 7.58 -4.72
C SER A 183 -11.60 8.51 -3.54
N ARG A 184 -11.25 9.75 -3.79
CA ARG A 184 -10.95 10.75 -2.75
C ARG A 184 -12.20 11.40 -2.14
N GLY A 185 -13.39 11.08 -2.65
CA GLY A 185 -14.66 11.60 -2.15
C GLY A 185 -15.00 13.02 -2.63
N ASP A 186 -14.24 13.56 -3.58
CA ASP A 186 -14.50 14.83 -4.24
C ASP A 186 -15.44 14.59 -5.44
N PRO A 187 -16.66 15.14 -5.46
CA PRO A 187 -17.57 14.99 -6.59
C PRO A 187 -17.03 15.56 -7.90
N SER A 188 -16.13 16.54 -7.83
CA SER A 188 -15.52 17.16 -9.03
C SER A 188 -14.55 16.21 -9.75
N ALA A 189 -13.97 15.27 -9.03
CA ALA A 189 -13.08 14.24 -9.57
C ALA A 189 -13.78 12.89 -9.77
N ALA A 190 -15.09 12.80 -9.56
CA ALA A 190 -15.84 11.55 -9.63
C ALA A 190 -15.84 10.93 -11.02
N LEU A 191 -15.89 9.60 -11.07
CA LEU A 191 -16.02 8.86 -12.33
C LEU A 191 -17.45 9.00 -12.88
N PRO A 192 -17.66 9.64 -14.04
CA PRO A 192 -18.98 9.87 -14.62
C PRO A 192 -19.51 8.64 -15.34
N ILE A 193 -19.91 7.62 -14.59
CA ILE A 193 -20.30 6.32 -15.12
C ILE A 193 -21.51 6.39 -16.06
N ASP A 194 -22.43 7.32 -15.81
CA ASP A 194 -23.62 7.51 -16.61
C ASP A 194 -23.34 8.22 -17.96
N ALA A 195 -22.33 9.08 -17.99
CA ALA A 195 -21.90 9.73 -19.22
C ALA A 195 -21.17 8.77 -20.18
N ILE A 196 -20.54 7.71 -19.63
CA ILE A 196 -19.87 6.66 -20.40
C ILE A 196 -20.91 5.60 -20.76
N GLY A 197 -21.83 5.95 -21.66
CA GLY A 197 -23.00 5.11 -21.97
C GLY A 197 -22.71 3.93 -22.91
N THR A 198 -21.75 4.07 -23.79
CA THR A 198 -21.45 3.08 -24.84
C THR A 198 -20.37 2.09 -24.43
N ASP A 199 -19.32 2.59 -23.81
CA ASP A 199 -18.16 1.79 -23.47
C ASP A 199 -18.34 1.06 -22.12
N PRO A 200 -17.97 -0.22 -22.01
CA PRO A 200 -17.96 -0.91 -20.73
C PRO A 200 -16.87 -0.34 -19.82
N VAL A 201 -17.22 -0.09 -18.56
CA VAL A 201 -16.27 0.32 -17.50
C VAL A 201 -16.10 -0.85 -16.56
N GLN A 202 -14.86 -1.28 -16.34
CA GLN A 202 -14.54 -2.42 -15.52
C GLN A 202 -13.43 -2.08 -14.53
N MET A 203 -13.49 -2.71 -13.37
CA MET A 203 -12.37 -2.80 -12.44
C MET A 203 -11.79 -4.21 -12.46
N ASN A 204 -10.50 -4.30 -12.72
CA ASN A 204 -9.77 -5.56 -12.77
C ASN A 204 -8.82 -5.61 -11.59
N ILE A 205 -8.92 -6.64 -10.76
CA ILE A 205 -8.05 -6.83 -9.60
C ILE A 205 -7.29 -8.13 -9.75
N THR A 206 -5.99 -8.01 -9.86
CA THR A 206 -5.07 -9.16 -9.87
C THR A 206 -4.59 -9.40 -8.45
N PHE A 207 -4.88 -10.58 -7.93
CA PHE A 207 -4.49 -10.97 -6.59
C PHE A 207 -3.09 -11.60 -6.56
N ASN A 208 -2.38 -11.38 -5.46
CA ASN A 208 -1.13 -12.05 -5.20
C ASN A 208 -1.33 -13.54 -4.89
N THR A 209 -0.27 -14.33 -5.09
CA THR A 209 -0.27 -15.75 -4.75
C THR A 209 -0.30 -15.92 -3.23
N ILE A 210 -0.98 -16.94 -2.74
CA ILE A 210 -1.08 -17.19 -1.31
C ILE A 210 0.28 -17.39 -0.64
N ALA A 211 1.25 -17.93 -1.36
CA ALA A 211 2.61 -18.15 -0.85
C ALA A 211 3.29 -16.88 -0.32
N ASN A 212 2.91 -15.71 -0.85
CA ASN A 212 3.48 -14.41 -0.47
C ASN A 212 2.67 -13.70 0.64
N LEU A 213 1.55 -14.30 1.09
CA LEU A 213 0.58 -13.62 1.94
C LEU A 213 0.54 -14.12 3.38
N PHE A 214 1.33 -15.12 3.73
CA PHE A 214 1.34 -15.65 5.08
C PHE A 214 2.73 -15.64 5.69
N VAL A 215 2.76 -15.57 7.00
CA VAL A 215 3.98 -15.69 7.81
C VAL A 215 3.83 -16.89 8.72
N SER A 216 4.84 -17.74 8.78
CA SER A 216 4.84 -18.97 9.56
C SER A 216 5.84 -18.89 10.71
N THR A 217 5.50 -19.52 11.85
CA THR A 217 6.43 -19.65 12.99
C THR A 217 7.52 -20.69 12.75
N SER A 218 7.29 -21.62 11.81
CA SER A 218 8.26 -22.64 11.44
C SER A 218 8.92 -22.25 10.14
N ARG A 219 10.24 -22.16 10.17
CA ARG A 219 11.07 -21.91 9.00
C ARG A 219 12.10 -23.01 8.85
N SER A 220 12.28 -23.47 7.63
CA SER A 220 13.35 -24.37 7.28
C SER A 220 14.53 -23.57 6.69
N LEU A 221 15.75 -24.02 7.00
CA LEU A 221 16.92 -23.60 6.26
C LEU A 221 17.05 -24.51 5.05
N ASN A 222 17.30 -23.91 3.88
CA ASN A 222 17.77 -24.69 2.74
C ASN A 222 19.25 -25.00 2.88
N THR A 223 19.78 -25.77 1.93
CA THR A 223 21.21 -26.18 1.89
C THR A 223 22.19 -25.00 1.88
N ASP A 224 21.72 -23.81 1.52
CA ASP A 224 22.54 -22.59 1.40
C ASP A 224 22.40 -21.68 2.64
N ASN A 225 21.84 -22.19 3.74
CA ASN A 225 21.53 -21.44 4.96
C ASN A 225 20.54 -20.28 4.75
N GLN A 226 19.83 -20.25 3.64
CA GLN A 226 18.75 -19.30 3.43
C GLN A 226 17.47 -19.79 4.09
N GLN A 227 16.77 -18.88 4.73
CA GLN A 227 15.48 -19.20 5.32
C GLN A 227 14.40 -19.21 4.25
N THR A 228 13.74 -20.34 4.12
CA THR A 228 12.58 -20.48 3.25
C THR A 228 11.35 -20.74 4.10
N GLN A 229 10.23 -20.21 3.70
CA GLN A 229 8.97 -20.58 4.29
C GLN A 229 8.54 -21.94 3.75
N PRO A 230 8.03 -22.84 4.63
CA PRO A 230 7.47 -24.08 4.13
C PRO A 230 6.29 -23.77 3.18
N PRO A 231 6.23 -24.42 2.02
CA PRO A 231 5.11 -24.22 1.13
C PRO A 231 3.81 -24.65 1.82
N ILE A 232 2.78 -23.82 1.77
CA ILE A 232 1.44 -24.17 2.30
C ILE A 232 0.86 -25.41 1.62
N THR A 233 1.31 -25.75 0.44
CA THR A 233 0.88 -26.92 -0.33
C THR A 233 1.20 -28.25 0.34
N SER A 234 2.24 -28.33 1.16
CA SER A 234 2.46 -29.45 2.05
C SER A 234 1.60 -29.21 3.29
N SER A 235 0.71 -30.13 3.63
CA SER A 235 -0.14 -30.00 4.82
C SER A 235 0.69 -29.48 6.00
N PRO A 236 0.36 -28.33 6.59
CA PRO A 236 1.17 -27.73 7.64
C PRO A 236 0.96 -28.38 8.99
N PHE A 237 0.08 -29.38 9.07
CA PHE A 237 -0.35 -29.97 10.32
C PHE A 237 0.31 -31.33 10.51
N TYR A 238 1.42 -31.31 11.26
CA TYR A 238 2.18 -32.50 11.60
C TYR A 238 2.08 -32.78 13.09
N TYR A 239 2.23 -34.05 13.45
CA TYR A 239 2.52 -34.46 14.82
C TYR A 239 3.85 -35.19 14.87
N LEU A 240 4.51 -35.15 16.00
CA LEU A 240 5.76 -35.88 16.23
C LEU A 240 5.43 -37.29 16.72
N ASP A 241 5.96 -38.27 16.00
CA ASP A 241 5.93 -39.67 16.39
C ASP A 241 7.32 -40.08 16.87
N PRO A 242 7.49 -40.52 18.13
CA PRO A 242 8.79 -40.89 18.66
C PRO A 242 9.42 -42.09 17.99
N SER A 243 8.72 -42.79 17.11
CA SER A 243 9.18 -44.01 16.42
C SER A 243 9.87 -43.79 15.06
N GLY A 244 10.11 -42.53 14.65
CA GLY A 244 10.61 -42.23 13.32
C GLY A 244 11.84 -41.31 13.25
N VAL A 245 12.40 -41.16 12.05
CA VAL A 245 13.56 -40.30 11.77
C VAL A 245 13.10 -38.84 11.78
N ASP A 246 13.83 -37.96 12.45
CA ASP A 246 13.60 -36.53 12.42
C ASP A 246 13.91 -35.98 11.04
N VAL A 247 12.86 -35.64 10.29
CA VAL A 247 12.97 -35.12 8.92
C VAL A 247 13.44 -33.64 8.91
N TYR A 248 13.34 -32.94 10.04
CA TYR A 248 13.59 -31.50 10.11
C TYR A 248 14.74 -31.11 11.03
N GLY A 249 15.45 -32.07 11.62
CA GLY A 249 16.52 -31.77 12.56
C GLY A 249 16.07 -30.95 13.78
N LEU A 250 14.80 -31.08 14.17
CA LEU A 250 14.15 -30.24 15.17
C LEU A 250 14.82 -30.24 16.54
N ASN A 251 15.67 -31.25 16.84
CA ASN A 251 16.30 -31.40 18.13
C ASN A 251 17.84 -31.28 18.12
N GLY A 252 18.45 -30.97 16.99
CA GLY A 252 19.92 -30.85 16.91
C GLY A 252 20.69 -32.09 17.35
N ASN A 253 19.99 -33.19 17.65
CA ASN A 253 20.58 -34.43 18.10
C ASN A 253 20.46 -35.48 16.99
N PRO A 254 21.54 -35.78 16.24
CA PRO A 254 21.49 -36.69 15.11
C PRO A 254 21.10 -38.13 15.47
N ASN A 255 20.97 -38.44 16.75
CA ASN A 255 20.71 -39.80 17.24
C ASN A 255 19.28 -40.01 17.76
N LYS A 256 18.41 -39.00 17.73
CA LYS A 256 16.97 -39.15 18.07
C LYS A 256 16.13 -39.04 16.82
N SER A 257 15.74 -40.16 16.31
CA SER A 257 14.80 -40.24 15.20
C SER A 257 13.35 -39.95 15.68
N VAL A 258 12.87 -38.77 15.36
CA VAL A 258 11.44 -38.39 15.53
C VAL A 258 10.84 -38.26 14.17
N LYS A 259 9.81 -39.03 13.88
CA LYS A 259 9.09 -38.96 12.61
C LYS A 259 7.97 -37.93 12.70
N ALA A 260 8.01 -36.95 11.81
CA ALA A 260 6.88 -36.08 11.61
C ALA A 260 5.85 -36.77 10.69
N SER A 261 4.65 -36.95 11.17
CA SER A 261 3.54 -37.54 10.41
C SER A 261 2.40 -36.54 10.26
N LEU A 262 1.67 -36.63 9.15
CA LEU A 262 0.52 -35.77 8.91
C LEU A 262 -0.62 -36.09 9.86
N VAL A 263 -1.31 -35.07 10.35
CA VAL A 263 -2.54 -35.25 11.13
C VAL A 263 -3.62 -35.79 10.18
N PRO A 264 -4.18 -36.98 10.48
CA PRO A 264 -5.14 -37.61 9.58
C PRO A 264 -6.50 -36.90 9.63
N ASN A 265 -7.25 -36.99 8.53
CA ASN A 265 -8.63 -36.50 8.39
C ASN A 265 -8.81 -34.98 8.57
N ILE A 266 -7.73 -34.21 8.54
CA ILE A 266 -7.81 -32.75 8.51
C ILE A 266 -7.32 -32.31 7.14
N SER A 267 -8.26 -32.02 6.26
CA SER A 267 -7.98 -31.35 5.01
C SER A 267 -7.81 -29.86 5.26
N MET A 268 -6.81 -29.27 4.65
CA MET A 268 -6.81 -27.81 4.52
C MET A 268 -8.12 -27.42 3.84
N PRO A 269 -8.87 -26.44 4.37
CA PRO A 269 -9.97 -25.87 3.62
C PRO A 269 -9.45 -25.48 2.24
N SER A 270 -10.32 -25.24 1.30
CA SER A 270 -9.96 -24.71 -0.04
C SER A 270 -9.24 -23.35 0.11
N LEU A 271 -8.10 -23.38 0.75
CA LEU A 271 -7.27 -22.23 1.17
C LEU A 271 -6.82 -21.36 0.02
N PHE A 272 -6.95 -21.90 -1.17
CA PHE A 272 -6.49 -21.26 -2.37
C PHE A 272 -7.55 -20.42 -3.07
N GLU A 273 -8.73 -20.36 -2.48
CA GLU A 273 -9.82 -19.51 -2.96
C GLU A 273 -10.14 -18.46 -1.90
N LEU A 274 -10.29 -17.23 -2.35
CA LEU A 274 -10.89 -16.17 -1.55
C LEU A 274 -12.32 -16.56 -1.22
N GLY A 275 -12.82 -16.17 -0.05
CA GLY A 275 -14.18 -16.46 0.36
C GLY A 275 -15.22 -15.91 -0.63
N THR A 276 -16.40 -16.49 -0.58
CA THR A 276 -17.53 -16.09 -1.44
C THR A 276 -17.99 -14.67 -1.23
N ASP A 277 -17.66 -14.08 -0.08
CA ASP A 277 -17.96 -12.69 0.27
C ASP A 277 -16.83 -11.72 -0.07
N THR A 278 -16.16 -11.96 -1.20
CA THR A 278 -15.21 -11.01 -1.78
C THR A 278 -15.92 -10.22 -2.88
N TYR A 279 -16.03 -8.90 -2.69
CA TYR A 279 -16.81 -8.02 -3.57
C TYR A 279 -16.27 -6.59 -3.54
N MET A 280 -16.71 -5.78 -4.49
CA MET A 280 -16.48 -4.34 -4.52
C MET A 280 -17.59 -3.61 -3.79
N LEU A 281 -17.24 -2.60 -2.99
CA LEU A 281 -18.17 -1.68 -2.37
C LEU A 281 -17.97 -0.28 -2.96
N LEU A 282 -18.97 0.23 -3.66
CA LEU A 282 -18.89 1.47 -4.40
C LEU A 282 -19.88 2.50 -3.85
N GLU A 283 -19.45 3.75 -3.77
CA GLU A 283 -20.32 4.88 -3.45
C GLU A 283 -20.79 5.53 -4.74
N TYR A 284 -22.09 5.49 -4.97
CA TYR A 284 -22.75 6.14 -6.11
C TYR A 284 -23.37 7.47 -5.69
N VAL A 285 -23.26 8.44 -6.57
CA VAL A 285 -23.94 9.74 -6.43
C VAL A 285 -25.07 9.82 -7.43
N TYR A 286 -26.25 10.17 -6.95
CA TYR A 286 -27.45 10.41 -7.73
C TYR A 286 -27.69 11.91 -7.80
N LEU A 287 -27.66 12.45 -9.01
CA LEU A 287 -27.87 13.86 -9.29
C LEU A 287 -29.34 14.12 -9.67
N ASP A 288 -29.77 15.35 -9.56
CA ASP A 288 -31.06 15.78 -10.10
C ASP A 288 -31.04 15.76 -11.64
N ASN A 289 -32.19 15.56 -12.26
CA ASN A 289 -32.34 15.39 -13.70
C ASN A 289 -31.66 16.47 -14.56
N PRO A 290 -31.75 17.79 -14.25
CA PRO A 290 -31.06 18.80 -15.04
C PRO A 290 -29.54 18.64 -15.06
N GLU A 291 -28.93 18.23 -13.94
CA GLU A 291 -27.50 18.03 -13.84
C GLU A 291 -27.06 16.72 -14.48
N ALA A 292 -27.83 15.65 -14.28
CA ALA A 292 -27.60 14.37 -14.95
C ALA A 292 -27.63 14.49 -16.48
N ASN A 293 -28.59 15.28 -17.01
CA ASN A 293 -28.67 15.51 -18.45
C ASN A 293 -27.48 16.31 -19.00
N LYS A 294 -26.91 17.24 -18.22
CA LYS A 294 -25.69 17.94 -18.62
C LYS A 294 -24.50 16.96 -18.74
N LEU A 295 -24.41 15.99 -17.84
CA LEU A 295 -23.36 14.97 -17.91
C LEU A 295 -23.52 14.05 -19.13
N ARG A 296 -24.76 13.66 -19.48
CA ARG A 296 -25.04 12.75 -20.60
C ARG A 296 -24.87 13.42 -21.96
N LEU A 297 -25.21 14.68 -22.09
CA LEU A 297 -25.25 15.39 -23.35
C LEU A 297 -24.00 16.22 -23.65
N GLY A 298 -23.18 16.50 -22.63
CA GLY A 298 -22.00 17.33 -22.75
C GLY A 298 -20.75 16.52 -23.10
N ASP A 299 -19.86 17.16 -23.83
CA ASP A 299 -18.48 16.69 -23.93
C ASP A 299 -17.77 17.02 -22.62
N LEU A 300 -17.28 16.01 -21.94
CA LEU A 300 -16.64 16.16 -20.64
C LEU A 300 -15.13 15.99 -20.77
N SER A 301 -14.42 16.89 -20.11
CA SER A 301 -12.96 16.79 -19.98
C SER A 301 -12.60 17.01 -18.52
N TYR A 302 -12.19 15.94 -17.86
CA TYR A 302 -11.81 15.97 -16.44
C TYR A 302 -10.31 15.88 -16.29
N PRO A 303 -9.66 16.80 -15.60
CA PRO A 303 -8.30 16.59 -15.17
C PRO A 303 -8.28 15.44 -14.14
N ILE A 304 -7.42 14.49 -14.36
CA ILE A 304 -7.24 13.35 -13.47
C ILE A 304 -5.78 13.21 -13.09
N VAL A 305 -5.55 12.57 -11.98
CA VAL A 305 -4.21 12.23 -11.52
C VAL A 305 -4.04 10.72 -11.62
N ASN A 306 -3.05 10.31 -12.40
CA ASN A 306 -2.71 8.92 -12.60
C ASN A 306 -1.35 8.59 -12.01
N HIS A 307 -1.17 7.34 -11.63
CA HIS A 307 0.09 6.83 -11.13
C HIS A 307 0.79 6.02 -12.22
N TYR A 308 2.03 6.39 -12.47
CA TYR A 308 2.90 5.68 -13.40
C TYR A 308 4.00 4.96 -12.63
N ALA A 309 4.05 3.63 -12.74
CA ALA A 309 5.07 2.83 -12.12
C ALA A 309 6.28 2.69 -13.05
N ILE A 310 7.46 3.06 -12.57
CA ILE A 310 8.72 2.86 -13.29
C ILE A 310 9.15 1.40 -13.08
N THR A 311 9.81 0.83 -14.08
CA THR A 311 10.35 -0.53 -13.96
C THR A 311 11.26 -0.65 -12.73
N PRO A 312 10.99 -1.58 -11.82
CA PRO A 312 11.79 -1.75 -10.61
C PRO A 312 13.26 -1.96 -10.91
N TYR A 313 14.12 -1.28 -10.17
CA TYR A 313 15.56 -1.34 -10.35
C TYR A 313 16.20 -2.16 -9.22
N ASN A 314 16.96 -3.20 -9.57
CA ASN A 314 17.71 -3.99 -8.59
C ASN A 314 19.16 -3.53 -8.53
N THR A 315 19.66 -3.29 -7.32
CA THR A 315 21.02 -2.75 -7.08
C THR A 315 22.12 -3.76 -7.29
N LYS A 316 21.81 -5.04 -7.29
CA LYS A 316 22.80 -6.15 -7.43
C LYS A 316 23.97 -6.00 -6.46
N SER A 317 23.68 -5.74 -5.20
CA SER A 317 24.64 -5.52 -4.12
C SER A 317 25.59 -4.33 -4.35
N ASN A 318 25.23 -3.36 -5.18
CA ASN A 318 25.98 -2.12 -5.32
C ASN A 318 25.44 -1.07 -4.36
N LEU A 319 26.35 -0.32 -3.74
CA LEU A 319 25.97 0.81 -2.87
C LEU A 319 25.50 2.03 -3.66
N ASN A 320 25.90 2.16 -4.91
CA ASN A 320 25.49 3.27 -5.77
C ASN A 320 24.54 2.75 -6.84
N ALA A 321 23.40 3.39 -6.97
CA ALA A 321 22.39 3.10 -7.98
C ALA A 321 22.09 4.33 -8.81
N LEU A 322 22.12 4.18 -10.14
CA LEU A 322 21.70 5.18 -11.10
C LEU A 322 20.47 4.66 -11.82
N ILE A 323 19.32 5.25 -11.51
CA ILE A 323 18.03 4.78 -11.99
C ILE A 323 17.53 5.75 -13.06
N PRO A 324 17.52 5.33 -14.35
CA PRO A 324 16.99 6.17 -15.40
C PRO A 324 15.47 6.32 -15.25
N LEU A 325 14.99 7.54 -15.25
CA LEU A 325 13.58 7.84 -15.17
C LEU A 325 13.04 8.20 -16.54
N ARG A 326 12.01 7.49 -16.96
CA ARG A 326 11.21 7.82 -18.15
C ARG A 326 9.77 7.93 -17.72
N ILE A 327 9.31 9.14 -17.52
CA ILE A 327 7.97 9.42 -17.02
C ILE A 327 7.23 10.19 -18.10
N PRO A 328 6.20 9.58 -18.69
CA PRO A 328 5.32 10.30 -19.60
C PRO A 328 4.46 11.27 -18.80
N ASN A 329 4.04 12.34 -19.44
CA ASN A 329 3.15 13.33 -18.88
C ASN A 329 3.76 14.21 -17.76
N PRO A 330 3.17 15.37 -17.52
CA PRO A 330 3.56 16.26 -16.45
C PRO A 330 3.42 15.60 -15.08
N THR A 331 4.49 15.65 -14.30
CA THR A 331 4.58 14.97 -12.99
C THR A 331 4.31 15.95 -11.86
N ARG A 332 3.42 15.58 -10.97
CA ARG A 332 3.08 16.29 -9.74
C ARG A 332 4.02 15.89 -8.62
N ASP A 333 4.09 14.59 -8.36
CA ASP A 333 4.86 13.99 -7.28
C ASP A 333 5.57 12.73 -7.73
N MET A 334 6.63 12.41 -7.04
CA MET A 334 7.30 11.13 -7.19
C MET A 334 7.49 10.48 -5.81
N TYR A 335 7.15 9.22 -5.73
CA TYR A 335 7.34 8.40 -4.53
C TYR A 335 8.31 7.28 -4.83
N PHE A 336 9.14 6.92 -3.88
CA PHE A 336 9.99 5.75 -4.04
C PHE A 336 10.25 5.03 -2.71
N MET A 337 10.55 3.75 -2.83
CA MET A 337 10.81 2.84 -1.73
C MET A 337 11.97 1.92 -2.08
N CYS A 338 12.90 1.77 -1.15
CA CYS A 338 14.03 0.83 -1.27
C CYS A 338 13.71 -0.44 -0.49
N HIS A 339 13.25 -1.47 -1.19
CA HIS A 339 12.88 -2.75 -0.59
C HIS A 339 14.05 -3.72 -0.62
N ARG A 340 14.38 -4.34 0.50
CA ARG A 340 15.39 -5.39 0.55
C ARG A 340 14.86 -6.69 -0.04
N VAL A 341 15.64 -7.29 -0.94
CA VAL A 341 15.26 -8.54 -1.61
C VAL A 341 15.05 -9.69 -0.61
N GLU A 342 15.85 -9.73 0.48
CA GLU A 342 15.68 -10.75 1.50
C GLU A 342 14.34 -10.64 2.28
N ALA A 343 13.72 -9.48 2.28
CA ALA A 343 12.43 -9.31 2.93
C ALA A 343 11.30 -10.08 2.23
N ASP A 344 11.43 -10.37 0.94
CA ASP A 344 10.50 -11.22 0.21
C ASP A 344 10.52 -12.67 0.72
N LEU A 345 11.67 -13.16 1.21
CA LEU A 345 11.76 -14.47 1.85
C LEU A 345 10.95 -14.54 3.16
N LEU A 346 10.66 -13.39 3.73
CA LEU A 346 9.90 -13.25 4.97
C LEU A 346 8.42 -12.93 4.72
N ASN A 347 8.01 -12.80 3.47
CA ASN A 347 6.71 -12.28 3.09
C ASN A 347 6.41 -10.92 3.74
N ALA A 348 7.40 -10.03 3.73
CA ALA A 348 7.31 -8.67 4.24
C ALA A 348 7.40 -7.64 3.09
N PRO A 349 6.38 -7.54 2.22
CA PRO A 349 6.44 -6.80 0.96
C PRO A 349 6.61 -5.29 1.14
N PHE A 350 6.33 -4.76 2.32
CA PHE A 350 6.40 -3.33 2.63
C PHE A 350 7.59 -2.97 3.51
N LEU A 351 8.49 -3.90 3.74
CA LEU A 351 9.67 -3.68 4.54
C LEU A 351 10.75 -2.94 3.73
N ALA A 352 11.03 -1.72 4.12
CA ALA A 352 11.99 -0.84 3.48
C ALA A 352 12.99 -0.31 4.51
N THR A 353 13.83 -1.18 5.04
CA THR A 353 14.83 -0.86 6.07
C THR A 353 16.22 -1.36 5.67
N ARG A 354 17.25 -0.71 6.20
CA ARG A 354 18.64 -1.17 6.00
C ARG A 354 18.95 -2.45 6.77
N ASP A 355 18.59 -2.48 8.02
CA ASP A 355 19.01 -3.53 8.93
C ASP A 355 17.90 -4.56 9.16
N LEU A 356 18.18 -5.80 8.79
CA LEU A 356 17.36 -6.95 9.13
C LEU A 356 17.96 -7.75 10.30
N SER A 357 18.90 -7.17 11.02
CA SER A 357 19.66 -7.85 12.06
C SER A 357 18.77 -8.49 13.13
N GLY A 358 17.69 -7.84 13.51
CA GLY A 358 16.71 -8.40 14.42
C GLY A 358 15.94 -9.61 13.88
N LEU A 359 16.00 -9.86 12.57
CA LEU A 359 15.30 -10.96 11.90
C LEU A 359 16.19 -12.17 11.62
N PHE A 360 17.43 -11.91 11.24
CA PHE A 360 18.33 -12.95 10.75
C PHE A 360 19.47 -13.24 11.69
N VAL A 361 19.74 -12.36 12.61
CA VAL A 361 20.93 -12.47 13.42
C VAL A 361 20.88 -13.67 14.29
N ARG A 362 21.80 -14.54 13.97
CA ARG A 362 22.13 -15.61 14.81
C ARG A 362 23.56 -16.03 14.61
N ASP A 363 24.26 -16.06 15.68
CA ASP A 363 25.48 -16.78 15.71
C ASP A 363 25.17 -18.28 15.77
N ILE A 364 25.50 -18.99 14.70
CA ILE A 364 25.29 -20.43 14.59
C ILE A 364 26.09 -21.17 15.66
N SER A 365 27.17 -20.58 16.18
CA SER A 365 27.93 -21.11 17.29
C SER A 365 27.20 -21.05 18.63
N GLY A 366 26.09 -20.35 18.71
CA GLY A 366 25.30 -20.18 19.92
C GLY A 366 25.88 -19.15 20.89
N VAL A 367 26.86 -18.36 20.46
CA VAL A 367 27.53 -17.34 21.31
C VAL A 367 26.98 -15.94 21.00
N GLY A 368 26.45 -15.72 19.79
CA GLY A 368 25.95 -14.43 19.37
C GLY A 368 24.49 -14.16 19.72
N PRO A 369 23.98 -12.96 19.40
CA PRO A 369 22.60 -12.59 19.63
C PRO A 369 21.65 -13.47 18.83
N ILE A 370 20.64 -13.97 19.49
CA ILE A 370 19.63 -14.85 18.91
C ILE A 370 18.46 -14.00 18.43
N THR A 371 18.11 -14.14 17.17
CA THR A 371 16.85 -13.56 16.69
C THR A 371 15.67 -14.31 17.28
N PRO A 372 14.63 -13.61 17.69
CA PRO A 372 13.52 -14.22 18.39
C PRO A 372 12.78 -15.30 17.61
N TRP A 373 12.90 -15.32 16.31
CA TRP A 373 12.19 -16.25 15.42
C TRP A 373 13.10 -17.35 14.82
N TRP A 374 14.33 -17.39 15.25
CA TRP A 374 15.26 -18.44 14.88
C TRP A 374 15.30 -19.54 15.96
N PRO A 375 15.22 -20.81 15.63
CA PRO A 375 15.37 -21.88 16.59
C PRO A 375 16.77 -21.85 17.18
N ASP A 376 16.91 -22.10 18.47
CA ASP A 376 18.17 -22.13 19.16
C ASP A 376 19.07 -23.21 18.55
N ALA A 377 20.36 -22.92 18.32
CA ALA A 377 21.33 -23.85 17.80
C ALA A 377 21.47 -25.11 18.66
N LYS A 378 21.09 -25.04 19.92
CA LYS A 378 21.06 -26.21 20.83
C LYS A 378 19.79 -27.06 20.69
N GLY A 379 19.04 -26.91 19.62
CA GLY A 379 17.86 -27.73 19.35
C GLY A 379 16.62 -27.38 20.15
N LEU A 380 16.56 -26.22 20.76
CA LEU A 380 15.34 -25.68 21.32
C LEU A 380 14.43 -25.17 20.19
N SER A 381 14.01 -26.11 19.39
CA SER A 381 13.30 -25.93 18.13
C SER A 381 11.88 -25.41 18.26
N THR A 382 11.42 -25.19 19.46
CA THR A 382 10.02 -24.84 19.74
C THR A 382 9.80 -23.37 20.02
N LYS A 383 10.82 -22.55 19.79
CA LYS A 383 10.61 -21.11 19.92
C LYS A 383 9.68 -20.65 18.82
N GLU A 384 8.56 -20.16 19.24
CA GLU A 384 7.61 -19.50 18.37
C GLU A 384 8.29 -18.39 17.58
N PHE A 385 7.83 -18.19 16.37
CA PHE A 385 8.25 -17.07 15.55
C PHE A 385 7.98 -15.76 16.28
N ALA A 386 9.01 -15.07 16.65
CA ALA A 386 8.83 -13.79 17.29
C ALA A 386 8.51 -12.72 16.25
N PRO A 387 7.73 -11.72 16.65
CA PRO A 387 7.33 -10.65 15.75
C PRO A 387 8.53 -9.95 15.14
N LEU A 388 8.42 -9.68 13.86
CA LEU A 388 9.45 -9.10 13.00
C LEU A 388 9.86 -7.68 13.41
N ILE A 389 9.07 -7.00 14.18
CA ILE A 389 9.06 -5.56 14.26
C ILE A 389 9.92 -4.90 15.29
N PRO A 390 10.15 -5.45 16.48
CA PRO A 390 10.96 -4.71 17.43
C PRO A 390 12.34 -4.32 16.92
N ALA A 391 12.75 -4.96 15.82
CA ALA A 391 14.07 -4.73 15.23
C ALA A 391 14.19 -3.46 14.37
N PHE A 392 13.08 -2.84 14.00
CA PHE A 392 13.10 -1.79 12.97
C PHE A 392 12.78 -0.40 13.48
N SER A 393 12.67 -0.22 14.76
CA SER A 393 12.22 1.05 15.34
C SER A 393 13.28 2.16 15.36
N SER A 394 14.44 1.96 14.77
CA SER A 394 15.49 2.96 14.88
C SER A 394 15.65 3.80 13.61
N LEU A 395 15.88 5.08 13.78
CA LEU A 395 16.37 5.99 12.75
C LEU A 395 17.69 5.52 12.12
N GLU A 396 18.38 4.61 12.79
CA GLU A 396 19.64 4.01 12.35
C GLU A 396 19.48 3.02 11.23
N SER A 397 18.27 2.60 10.93
CA SER A 397 17.95 1.65 9.85
C SER A 397 17.70 2.32 8.50
N GLU A 398 18.01 3.61 8.35
CA GLU A 398 17.89 4.35 7.09
C GLU A 398 18.72 3.66 6.00
N PRO A 399 18.10 3.22 4.90
CA PRO A 399 18.81 2.52 3.83
C PRO A 399 19.68 3.45 2.99
N LEU A 400 19.31 4.71 2.85
CA LEU A 400 19.99 5.67 1.99
C LEU A 400 20.93 6.58 2.78
N ALA A 401 22.08 6.89 2.17
CA ALA A 401 23.02 7.90 2.62
C ALA A 401 22.84 9.20 1.84
N THR A 402 22.70 9.11 0.51
CA THR A 402 22.50 10.29 -0.34
C THR A 402 21.43 10.05 -1.38
N ILE A 403 20.74 11.11 -1.75
CA ILE A 403 19.70 11.12 -2.77
C ILE A 403 19.94 12.31 -3.68
N ALA A 404 19.99 12.08 -4.99
CA ALA A 404 20.08 13.15 -5.98
C ALA A 404 19.16 12.87 -7.17
N LEU A 405 18.53 13.92 -7.68
CA LEU A 405 17.80 13.90 -8.95
C LEU A 405 18.55 14.76 -9.94
N THR A 406 19.01 14.16 -11.03
CA THR A 406 19.82 14.81 -12.05
C THR A 406 19.08 14.86 -13.38
N TYR A 407 19.28 15.97 -14.10
CA TYR A 407 18.74 16.22 -15.42
C TYR A 407 19.87 16.36 -16.44
N GLU A 408 19.61 15.98 -17.68
CA GLU A 408 20.52 16.17 -18.81
C GLU A 408 21.94 15.64 -18.58
N GLY A 409 22.07 14.62 -17.73
CA GLY A 409 23.36 14.00 -17.43
C GLY A 409 24.28 14.79 -16.50
N GLY A 410 23.78 15.82 -15.80
CA GLY A 410 24.65 16.61 -14.91
C GLY A 410 24.01 17.76 -14.15
N LEU A 411 22.85 18.23 -14.57
CA LEU A 411 22.15 19.29 -13.84
C LEU A 411 21.40 18.72 -12.66
N THR A 412 21.85 18.99 -11.47
CA THR A 412 21.23 18.50 -10.24
C THR A 412 20.07 19.40 -9.84
N ARG A 413 18.87 18.85 -9.78
CA ARG A 413 17.70 19.54 -9.21
C ARG A 413 17.68 19.44 -7.70
N TYR A 414 17.86 18.25 -7.19
CA TYR A 414 17.96 17.95 -5.76
C TYR A 414 19.19 17.10 -5.52
N ALA A 415 19.96 17.44 -4.51
CA ALA A 415 21.00 16.59 -3.97
C ALA A 415 21.06 16.80 -2.47
N THR A 416 21.06 15.73 -1.71
CA THR A 416 21.16 15.76 -0.27
C THR A 416 21.87 14.54 0.28
N ASP A 417 22.66 14.76 1.30
CA ASP A 417 23.23 13.75 2.19
C ASP A 417 22.34 13.51 3.43
N CYS A 418 21.16 14.14 3.46
CA CYS A 418 20.16 13.97 4.51
C CYS A 418 18.86 13.39 3.94
N PRO A 419 18.70 12.07 3.87
CA PRO A 419 17.49 11.43 3.35
C PRO A 419 16.21 11.84 4.08
N ALA A 420 16.32 12.32 5.32
CA ALA A 420 15.20 12.86 6.09
C ALA A 420 14.52 14.05 5.39
N LEU A 421 15.22 14.75 4.47
CA LEU A 421 14.59 15.78 3.66
C LEU A 421 13.38 15.21 2.89
N PHE A 422 13.55 14.10 2.18
CA PHE A 422 12.50 13.48 1.36
C PHE A 422 11.54 12.59 2.14
N ARG A 423 11.97 12.08 3.29
CA ARG A 423 11.14 11.22 4.14
C ARG A 423 10.25 11.98 5.11
N SER A 424 10.72 13.12 5.62
CA SER A 424 10.07 13.82 6.73
C SER A 424 9.84 15.31 6.48
N ILE A 425 10.85 16.05 6.02
CA ILE A 425 10.74 17.51 5.90
C ILE A 425 9.77 17.90 4.78
N LEU A 426 10.01 17.43 3.55
CA LEU A 426 9.13 17.74 2.43
C LEU A 426 7.71 17.19 2.64
N PRO A 427 7.51 15.94 3.10
CA PRO A 427 6.16 15.48 3.41
C PRO A 427 5.43 16.28 4.49
N THR A 428 6.14 16.85 5.47
CA THR A 428 5.51 17.71 6.48
C THR A 428 4.95 19.00 5.86
N LEU A 429 5.58 19.48 4.79
CA LEU A 429 5.17 20.71 4.10
C LEU A 429 4.11 20.45 3.02
N GLU A 430 4.21 19.33 2.32
CA GLU A 430 3.47 19.08 1.08
C GLU A 430 2.40 18.00 1.20
N GLN A 431 2.46 17.14 2.22
CA GLN A 431 1.54 16.00 2.39
C GLN A 431 0.72 16.12 3.66
N ILE A 432 -0.34 15.32 3.76
CA ILE A 432 -1.23 15.29 4.93
C ILE A 432 -0.55 14.67 6.14
N LYS A 433 0.36 13.71 5.90
CA LYS A 433 1.03 12.95 6.94
C LYS A 433 2.47 12.63 6.52
N THR A 434 3.33 12.46 7.49
CA THR A 434 4.66 11.87 7.28
C THR A 434 4.62 10.37 7.58
N PRO A 435 5.44 9.54 6.89
CA PRO A 435 5.57 8.13 7.24
C PRO A 435 5.99 7.93 8.70
N TRP A 436 5.56 6.82 9.30
CA TRP A 436 6.02 6.44 10.63
C TRP A 436 7.55 6.35 10.66
N HIS A 437 8.13 6.55 11.84
CA HIS A 437 9.58 6.61 12.05
C HIS A 437 10.35 5.36 11.61
N ASP A 438 9.69 4.21 11.52
CA ASP A 438 10.24 2.94 11.07
C ASP A 438 9.95 2.60 9.59
N LYS A 439 9.27 3.50 8.87
CA LYS A 439 8.98 3.35 7.44
C LYS A 439 9.80 4.32 6.61
N TYR A 440 10.69 3.76 5.82
CA TYR A 440 11.61 4.52 4.97
C TYR A 440 11.03 4.69 3.57
N LEU A 441 10.04 5.56 3.49
CA LEU A 441 9.36 5.97 2.27
C LEU A 441 9.74 7.41 1.93
N TYR A 442 9.93 7.67 0.66
CA TYR A 442 10.46 8.96 0.19
C TYR A 442 9.49 9.61 -0.77
N HIS A 443 9.33 10.92 -0.60
CA HIS A 443 8.48 11.77 -1.43
C HIS A 443 9.29 12.92 -2.02
N LEU A 444 9.10 13.17 -3.30
CA LEU A 444 9.80 14.20 -4.06
C LEU A 444 8.77 15.03 -4.83
N PRO A 445 8.42 16.23 -4.34
CA PRO A 445 7.40 17.07 -4.93
C PRO A 445 7.94 17.88 -6.12
N PHE A 446 7.10 18.12 -7.11
CA PHE A 446 7.34 19.03 -8.22
C PHE A 446 6.44 20.27 -8.16
N GLY A 447 5.34 20.17 -7.43
CA GLY A 447 4.39 21.25 -7.16
C GLY A 447 4.52 21.84 -5.75
N THR A 448 3.52 22.59 -5.36
CA THR A 448 3.39 23.20 -4.04
C THR A 448 2.20 22.64 -3.28
N GLN A 449 2.30 22.56 -1.97
CA GLN A 449 1.28 22.29 -0.95
C GLN A 449 0.01 21.56 -1.41
N HIS A 450 0.04 20.24 -1.38
CA HIS A 450 -1.09 19.40 -1.80
C HIS A 450 -2.28 19.39 -0.84
N GLU A 451 -2.05 19.77 0.42
CA GLU A 451 -3.10 19.82 1.43
C GLU A 451 -4.18 20.87 1.10
N PHE A 452 -3.79 21.95 0.44
CA PHE A 452 -4.69 23.06 0.10
C PHE A 452 -5.33 22.94 -1.28
N PHE A 453 -4.82 22.07 -2.13
CA PHE A 453 -5.30 21.91 -3.50
C PHE A 453 -5.99 20.56 -3.67
N GLY A 454 -7.20 20.57 -4.19
CA GLY A 454 -7.93 19.37 -4.58
C GLY A 454 -7.21 18.60 -5.71
N VAL A 455 -7.67 17.39 -5.98
CA VAL A 455 -7.15 16.56 -7.08
C VAL A 455 -7.25 17.24 -8.44
N THR A 456 -8.25 18.09 -8.60
CA THR A 456 -8.57 18.80 -9.83
C THR A 456 -7.84 20.13 -9.97
N GLU A 457 -7.18 20.60 -8.91
CA GLU A 457 -6.45 21.86 -8.93
C GLU A 457 -4.98 21.62 -9.29
N HIS A 458 -4.49 22.44 -10.19
CA HIS A 458 -3.09 22.39 -10.65
C HIS A 458 -2.20 23.18 -9.70
N ALA A 459 -1.37 22.47 -8.93
CA ALA A 459 -0.50 23.05 -7.92
C ALA A 459 0.97 23.20 -8.37
N GLY A 460 1.24 23.01 -9.64
CA GLY A 460 2.57 22.97 -10.23
C GLY A 460 2.92 21.57 -10.76
N GLU A 461 3.89 21.53 -11.66
CA GLU A 461 4.30 20.29 -12.31
C GLU A 461 5.76 20.32 -12.77
N GLY A 462 6.35 19.15 -12.90
CA GLY A 462 7.59 18.92 -13.62
C GLY A 462 7.29 18.23 -14.94
N ASN A 463 7.56 18.87 -16.07
CA ASN A 463 7.39 18.22 -17.37
C ASN A 463 8.61 17.34 -17.67
N LEU A 464 8.65 16.17 -17.07
CA LEU A 464 9.77 15.24 -17.15
C LEU A 464 9.88 14.57 -18.54
N ASP A 465 8.81 14.52 -19.30
CA ASP A 465 8.80 13.97 -20.65
C ASP A 465 9.68 14.80 -21.61
N LYS A 466 9.78 16.10 -21.38
CA LYS A 466 10.60 17.00 -22.21
C LYS A 466 12.05 17.11 -21.80
N ILE A 467 12.42 16.57 -20.66
CA ILE A 467 13.79 16.63 -20.15
C ILE A 467 14.51 15.33 -20.52
N PRO A 468 15.55 15.37 -21.34
CA PRO A 468 16.31 14.18 -21.66
C PRO A 468 17.17 13.71 -20.47
N ASN A 469 17.39 12.40 -20.39
CA ASN A 469 18.32 11.76 -19.46
C ASN A 469 18.13 12.16 -17.99
N ILE A 470 16.90 11.97 -17.49
CA ILE A 470 16.62 12.12 -16.06
C ILE A 470 17.09 10.86 -15.33
N ALA A 471 17.79 11.03 -14.22
CA ALA A 471 18.21 9.93 -13.38
C ALA A 471 18.02 10.25 -11.89
N LEU A 472 17.59 9.24 -11.16
CA LEU A 472 17.59 9.22 -9.70
C LEU A 472 18.87 8.49 -9.25
N GLU A 473 19.75 9.24 -8.60
CA GLU A 473 21.02 8.73 -8.07
C GLU A 473 20.87 8.48 -6.57
N LEU A 474 21.10 7.24 -6.17
CA LEU A 474 20.98 6.82 -4.79
C LEU A 474 22.30 6.21 -4.30
N THR A 475 22.74 6.62 -3.12
CA THR A 475 23.84 5.96 -2.42
C THR A 475 23.28 5.30 -1.18
N PHE A 476 23.48 3.99 -1.05
CA PHE A 476 23.01 3.21 0.07
C PHE A 476 24.00 3.26 1.24
N SER A 477 23.47 3.29 2.44
CA SER A 477 24.26 3.18 3.65
C SER A 477 24.76 1.75 3.82
N PRO A 478 26.05 1.52 4.15
CA PRO A 478 26.54 0.18 4.43
C PRO A 478 25.82 -0.40 5.67
N PRO A 479 25.59 -1.72 5.69
CA PRO A 479 24.96 -2.38 6.83
C PRO A 479 25.81 -2.21 8.08
N ARG A 480 25.16 -2.02 9.22
CA ARG A 480 25.81 -2.00 10.54
C ARG A 480 25.75 -3.38 11.17
N GLY A 481 26.88 -3.81 11.71
CA GLY A 481 26.98 -5.06 12.46
C GLY A 481 27.84 -6.12 11.78
N SER A 482 28.54 -6.91 12.59
CA SER A 482 29.55 -7.87 12.14
C SER A 482 29.02 -9.06 11.36
N LEU A 483 27.73 -9.34 11.40
CA LEU A 483 27.13 -10.54 10.81
C LEU A 483 26.81 -10.40 9.32
N PHE A 484 26.78 -9.17 8.81
CA PHE A 484 26.52 -8.88 7.39
C PHE A 484 27.68 -8.17 6.69
N VAL A 485 28.82 -8.09 7.35
CA VAL A 485 29.99 -7.28 6.89
C VAL A 485 30.55 -7.74 5.54
N SER A 486 30.30 -8.97 5.15
CA SER A 486 30.82 -9.46 3.88
C SER A 486 29.92 -9.29 2.67
N ASN A 487 28.62 -9.06 2.88
CA ASN A 487 27.68 -8.96 1.79
C ASN A 487 26.88 -7.65 1.85
N ILE A 488 27.05 -6.82 0.85
CA ILE A 488 26.20 -5.66 0.63
C ILE A 488 24.80 -6.17 0.30
N PRO A 489 23.74 -5.72 1.02
CA PRO A 489 22.40 -6.20 0.76
C PRO A 489 21.90 -5.74 -0.61
N ASP A 490 21.12 -6.60 -1.25
CA ASP A 490 20.42 -6.27 -2.47
C ASP A 490 19.15 -5.48 -2.15
N TYR A 491 18.95 -4.39 -2.90
CA TYR A 491 17.71 -3.61 -2.86
C TYR A 491 17.02 -3.64 -4.21
N THR A 492 15.71 -3.72 -4.16
CA THR A 492 14.86 -3.40 -5.31
C THR A 492 14.23 -2.04 -5.04
N VAL A 493 14.54 -1.07 -5.89
CA VAL A 493 13.99 0.29 -5.80
C VAL A 493 12.74 0.35 -6.66
N TYR A 494 11.62 0.66 -6.02
CA TYR A 494 10.35 0.94 -6.66
C TYR A 494 10.15 2.43 -6.73
N VAL A 495 9.80 2.94 -7.89
CA VAL A 495 9.55 4.36 -8.12
C VAL A 495 8.21 4.53 -8.81
N TRP A 496 7.40 5.44 -8.29
CA TRP A 496 6.10 5.79 -8.86
C TRP A 496 6.03 7.29 -9.06
N ALA A 497 5.48 7.70 -10.18
CA ALA A 497 5.20 9.09 -10.48
C ALA A 497 3.70 9.34 -10.48
N GLU A 498 3.27 10.37 -9.79
CA GLU A 498 1.91 10.89 -9.87
C GLU A 498 1.86 11.93 -11.00
N THR A 499 1.11 11.63 -12.05
CA THR A 499 1.10 12.42 -13.28
C THR A 499 -0.29 12.95 -13.59
N TYR A 500 -0.35 14.13 -14.18
CA TYR A 500 -1.59 14.70 -14.67
C TYR A 500 -1.97 14.09 -16.02
N ASN A 501 -3.26 13.82 -16.19
CA ASN A 501 -3.86 13.44 -17.46
C ASN A 501 -5.27 14.04 -17.56
N ILE A 502 -5.91 13.88 -18.70
CA ILE A 502 -7.28 14.34 -18.92
C ILE A 502 -8.12 13.15 -19.38
N LEU A 503 -9.15 12.83 -18.61
CA LEU A 503 -10.20 11.90 -19.02
C LEU A 503 -11.20 12.66 -19.89
N ARG A 504 -11.32 12.26 -21.15
CA ARG A 504 -12.34 12.79 -22.06
C ARG A 504 -13.47 11.80 -22.21
N VAL A 505 -14.69 12.33 -22.07
CA VAL A 505 -15.90 11.57 -22.37
C VAL A 505 -16.62 12.29 -23.50
N TYR A 506 -16.78 11.60 -24.60
CA TYR A 506 -17.41 12.11 -25.82
C TYR A 506 -18.39 11.09 -26.38
N SER A 507 -19.61 11.49 -26.57
CA SER A 507 -20.66 10.65 -27.21
C SER A 507 -20.81 9.27 -26.55
N GLY A 508 -20.73 9.21 -25.22
CA GLY A 508 -20.83 7.96 -24.44
C GLY A 508 -19.58 7.10 -24.42
N ARG A 509 -18.47 7.55 -25.01
CA ARG A 509 -17.18 6.88 -25.00
C ARG A 509 -16.21 7.62 -24.09
N GLY A 510 -15.35 6.87 -23.41
CA GLY A 510 -14.35 7.44 -22.50
C GLY A 510 -12.93 7.03 -22.87
N GLY A 511 -11.96 7.95 -22.70
CA GLY A 511 -10.56 7.67 -22.93
C GLY A 511 -9.64 8.77 -22.40
N LEU A 512 -8.35 8.43 -22.29
CA LEU A 512 -7.31 9.39 -21.91
C LEU A 512 -6.92 10.25 -23.11
N LEU A 513 -6.67 11.54 -22.83
CA LEU A 513 -6.18 12.47 -23.86
C LEU A 513 -4.71 12.21 -24.17
N PHE A 514 -3.91 11.95 -23.13
CA PHE A 514 -2.49 11.62 -23.27
C PHE A 514 -2.33 10.11 -23.11
N GLY A 515 -1.85 9.44 -24.17
CA GLY A 515 -1.48 8.03 -24.10
C GLY A 515 -0.16 7.83 -23.36
N TYR A 516 0.03 6.67 -22.77
CA TYR A 516 1.30 6.26 -22.17
C TYR A 516 2.24 5.67 -23.21
#